data_b4dab6fedb75e1f51ee74fd8078e9370
#
_entry.id   b4dab6fedb75e1f51ee74fd8078e9370
#
_cell.length_a   1.000
_cell.length_b   1.000
_cell.length_c   1.000
_cell.angle_alpha   90.00
_cell.angle_beta   90.00
_cell.angle_gamma   90.00
#
_symmetry.space_group_name_H-M   'P 1'
#
loop_
_entity.id
_entity.type
_entity.pdbx_description
1 polymer ?
#
loop_
_entity_poly.entity_id
_entity_poly.type
_entity_poly.pdbx_seq_one_letter_code
_entity_poly.pdbx_strand_id
1 'polypeptide(L)'
;MSFELQGSGTYEDVVLQAKALIEDEPELVPNMANLSALLNLTLKNINWVGFYTVQPDGNLLLGPFQGKPACIRIKAGRGVCGTALAEKKTLRVA
;
A
#
# COMPACT_ATOMS: atom_id res chain seq x y z
N MET A 1 7.36 -3.51 14.68
CA MET A 1 6.13 -2.82 14.24
C MET A 1 4.93 -3.62 14.67
N SER A 2 3.97 -2.97 15.29
CA SER A 2 2.73 -3.63 15.62
C SER A 2 1.61 -3.12 14.71
N PHE A 3 0.77 -4.04 14.26
CA PHE A 3 -0.46 -3.71 13.56
C PHE A 3 -1.63 -4.06 14.46
N GLU A 4 -2.67 -3.24 14.41
CA GLU A 4 -3.95 -3.59 14.98
C GLU A 4 -4.89 -3.95 13.85
N LEU A 5 -5.55 -5.09 13.95
CA LEU A 5 -6.48 -5.57 12.95
C LEU A 5 -7.91 -5.26 13.35
N GLN A 6 -8.73 -4.93 12.35
CA GLN A 6 -10.17 -4.78 12.53
C GLN A 6 -10.84 -6.12 12.20
N GLY A 7 -11.98 -6.35 12.83
CA GLY A 7 -12.72 -7.56 12.60
C GLY A 7 -12.13 -8.74 13.37
N SER A 8 -12.38 -9.94 12.89
CA SER A 8 -12.05 -11.18 13.59
C SER A 8 -10.74 -11.81 13.16
N GLY A 9 -9.96 -11.14 12.32
CA GLY A 9 -8.76 -11.75 11.76
C GLY A 9 -7.53 -11.53 12.61
N THR A 10 -6.61 -12.49 12.56
CA THR A 10 -5.24 -12.33 13.02
C THR A 10 -4.40 -11.84 11.86
N TYR A 11 -3.14 -11.49 12.13
CA TYR A 11 -2.20 -11.14 11.08
C TYR A 11 -2.08 -12.27 10.05
N GLU A 12 -2.00 -13.51 10.53
CA GLU A 12 -1.90 -14.69 9.67
C GLU A 12 -3.14 -14.86 8.78
N ASP A 13 -4.32 -14.57 9.31
CA ASP A 13 -5.56 -14.62 8.52
C ASP A 13 -5.55 -13.60 7.40
N VAL A 14 -5.07 -12.38 7.68
CA VAL A 14 -4.95 -11.34 6.66
C VAL A 14 -3.96 -11.75 5.57
N VAL A 15 -2.84 -12.34 5.93
CA VAL A 15 -1.85 -12.84 4.96
C VAL A 15 -2.46 -13.94 4.09
N LEU A 16 -3.22 -14.86 4.67
CA LEU A 16 -3.89 -15.91 3.91
C LEU A 16 -4.92 -15.34 2.93
N GLN A 17 -5.70 -14.36 3.37
CA GLN A 17 -6.66 -13.69 2.50
C GLN A 17 -5.95 -12.94 1.38
N ALA A 18 -4.85 -12.27 1.67
CA ALA A 18 -4.07 -11.56 0.65
C ALA A 18 -3.55 -12.52 -0.40
N LYS A 19 -2.99 -13.65 0.01
CA LYS A 19 -2.51 -14.68 -0.92
C LYS A 19 -3.64 -15.20 -1.80
N ALA A 20 -4.80 -15.48 -1.21
CA ALA A 20 -5.96 -15.97 -1.96
C ALA A 20 -6.43 -14.97 -3.02
N LEU A 21 -6.38 -13.67 -2.71
CA LEU A 21 -6.81 -12.63 -3.63
C LEU A 21 -5.91 -12.52 -4.88
N ILE A 22 -4.61 -12.76 -4.74
CA ILE A 22 -3.66 -12.53 -5.81
C ILE A 22 -3.16 -13.82 -6.48
N GLU A 23 -3.49 -14.98 -5.93
CA GLU A 23 -2.88 -16.27 -6.30
C GLU A 23 -2.97 -16.56 -7.80
N ASP A 24 -4.14 -16.36 -8.40
CA ASP A 24 -4.38 -16.71 -9.79
C ASP A 24 -4.41 -15.51 -10.73
N GLU A 25 -4.01 -14.33 -10.23
CA GLU A 25 -4.07 -13.10 -11.02
C GLU A 25 -2.67 -12.56 -11.29
N PRO A 26 -2.21 -12.59 -12.56
CA PRO A 26 -0.89 -12.04 -12.90
C PRO A 26 -0.86 -10.52 -13.07
N GLU A 27 -2.02 -9.87 -13.18
CA GLU A 27 -2.07 -8.44 -13.43
C GLU A 27 -1.85 -7.64 -12.15
N LEU A 28 -0.94 -6.68 -12.23
CA LEU A 28 -0.51 -5.91 -11.06
C LEU A 28 -1.59 -4.98 -10.53
N VAL A 29 -2.30 -4.28 -11.42
CA VAL A 29 -3.28 -3.25 -11.00
C VAL A 29 -4.44 -3.87 -10.20
N PRO A 30 -5.10 -4.95 -10.65
CA PRO A 30 -6.14 -5.59 -9.85
C PRO A 30 -5.61 -6.09 -8.50
N ASN A 31 -4.40 -6.63 -8.48
CA ASN A 31 -3.80 -7.12 -7.25
C ASN A 31 -3.55 -5.99 -6.25
N MET A 32 -3.01 -4.87 -6.70
CA MET A 32 -2.79 -3.70 -5.85
C MET A 32 -4.11 -3.13 -5.34
N ALA A 33 -5.13 -3.08 -6.18
CA ALA A 33 -6.44 -2.58 -5.78
C ALA A 33 -7.07 -3.46 -4.71
N ASN A 34 -7.05 -4.77 -4.89
CA ASN A 34 -7.62 -5.71 -3.92
C ASN A 34 -6.83 -5.74 -2.61
N LEU A 35 -5.51 -5.67 -2.68
CA LEU A 35 -4.70 -5.60 -1.46
C LEU A 35 -4.94 -4.31 -0.69
N SER A 36 -5.07 -3.18 -1.38
CA SER A 36 -5.41 -1.91 -0.73
C SER A 36 -6.76 -2.00 -0.03
N ALA A 37 -7.75 -2.58 -0.69
CA ALA A 37 -9.08 -2.74 -0.12
C ALA A 37 -9.06 -3.66 1.11
N LEU A 38 -8.37 -4.79 1.04
CA LEU A 38 -8.24 -5.72 2.15
C LEU A 38 -7.59 -5.06 3.36
N LEU A 39 -6.47 -4.37 3.16
CA LEU A 39 -5.76 -3.72 4.24
C LEU A 39 -6.59 -2.58 4.86
N ASN A 40 -7.31 -1.83 4.04
CA ASN A 40 -8.19 -0.78 4.54
C ASN A 40 -9.32 -1.32 5.39
N LEU A 41 -9.82 -2.52 5.08
CA LEU A 41 -10.87 -3.16 5.87
C LEU A 41 -10.37 -3.80 7.16
N THR A 42 -9.13 -4.27 7.16
CA THR A 42 -8.62 -5.11 8.26
C THR A 42 -7.72 -4.37 9.23
N LEU A 43 -7.01 -3.33 8.81
CA LEU A 43 -6.13 -2.59 9.70
C LEU A 43 -6.89 -1.46 10.41
N LYS A 44 -6.61 -1.28 11.71
CA LYS A 44 -7.15 -0.18 12.50
C LYS A 44 -6.25 1.04 12.42
N ASN A 45 -6.85 2.20 12.64
CA ASN A 45 -6.12 3.46 12.81
C ASN A 45 -5.30 3.88 11.59
N ILE A 46 -5.72 3.46 10.39
CA ILE A 46 -5.12 3.96 9.17
C ILE A 46 -6.10 4.88 8.45
N ASN A 47 -5.59 5.94 7.85
CA ASN A 47 -6.37 6.89 7.06
C ASN A 47 -6.20 6.65 5.58
N TRP A 48 -5.14 5.95 5.20
CA TRP A 48 -4.78 5.78 3.80
C TRP A 48 -3.90 4.54 3.66
N VAL A 49 -4.14 3.77 2.61
CA VAL A 49 -3.32 2.64 2.23
C VAL A 49 -3.33 2.50 0.73
N GLY A 50 -2.18 2.29 0.13
CA GLY A 50 -2.11 2.16 -1.32
C GLY A 50 -0.69 1.96 -1.81
N PHE A 51 -0.54 2.09 -3.12
CA PHE A 51 0.70 1.81 -3.81
C PHE A 51 1.14 3.00 -4.65
N TYR A 52 2.43 3.22 -4.69
CA TYR A 52 3.08 4.07 -5.67
C TYR A 52 4.03 3.21 -6.48
N THR A 53 4.04 3.43 -7.78
CA THR A 53 4.96 2.70 -8.67
C THR A 53 6.13 3.58 -9.02
N VAL A 54 7.33 2.98 -9.03
CA VAL A 54 8.56 3.69 -9.41
C VAL A 54 8.62 3.76 -10.93
N GLN A 55 8.74 4.96 -11.45
CA GLN A 55 8.77 5.22 -12.88
C GLN A 55 10.22 5.18 -13.41
N PRO A 56 10.40 5.09 -14.74
CA PRO A 56 11.76 5.04 -15.33
C PRO A 56 12.64 6.24 -14.95
N ASP A 57 12.05 7.40 -14.68
CA ASP A 57 12.78 8.59 -14.25
C ASP A 57 13.11 8.60 -12.74
N GLY A 58 12.73 7.54 -12.01
CA GLY A 58 12.96 7.42 -10.58
C GLY A 58 11.91 8.05 -9.70
N ASN A 59 10.95 8.75 -10.27
CA ASN A 59 9.87 9.36 -9.51
C ASN A 59 8.74 8.37 -9.25
N LEU A 60 7.82 8.73 -8.36
CA LEU A 60 6.69 7.87 -7.99
C LEU A 60 5.42 8.32 -8.71
N LEU A 61 4.65 7.35 -9.15
CA LEU A 61 3.32 7.55 -9.72
C LEU A 61 2.29 6.83 -8.86
N LEU A 62 1.21 7.53 -8.54
CA LEU A 62 0.13 6.97 -7.73
C LEU A 62 -0.50 5.77 -8.42
N GLY A 63 -0.59 4.67 -7.67
CA GLY A 63 -1.30 3.45 -8.08
C GLY A 63 -2.60 3.29 -7.31
N PRO A 64 -3.16 2.09 -7.31
CA PRO A 64 -4.41 1.83 -6.58
C PRO A 64 -4.28 2.09 -5.08
N PHE A 65 -5.31 2.68 -4.49
CA PHE A 65 -5.31 3.04 -3.08
C PHE A 65 -6.73 3.08 -2.52
N GLN A 66 -6.81 3.17 -1.19
CA GLN A 66 -8.03 3.44 -0.44
C GLN A 66 -7.78 4.60 0.50
N GLY A 67 -8.67 5.59 0.49
CA GLY A 67 -8.55 6.78 1.31
C GLY A 67 -8.79 8.05 0.52
N LYS A 68 -8.34 9.18 1.06
CA LYS A 68 -8.52 10.46 0.40
C LYS A 68 -7.63 10.59 -0.83
N PRO A 69 -8.04 11.39 -1.81
CA PRO A 69 -7.19 11.66 -2.96
C PRO A 69 -5.79 12.09 -2.57
N ALA A 70 -4.80 11.62 -3.30
CA ALA A 70 -3.40 11.81 -2.99
C ALA A 70 -2.65 12.43 -4.18
N CYS A 71 -1.41 12.85 -3.94
CA CYS A 71 -0.56 13.38 -5.01
C CYS A 71 -0.34 12.31 -6.07
N ILE A 72 -0.58 12.67 -7.33
CA ILE A 72 -0.45 11.75 -8.45
C ILE A 72 1.01 11.41 -8.71
N ARG A 73 1.87 12.42 -8.67
CA ARG A 73 3.30 12.26 -8.92
C ARG A 73 4.11 12.84 -7.78
N ILE A 74 5.11 12.08 -7.33
CA ILE A 74 5.99 12.51 -6.25
C ILE A 74 7.42 12.37 -6.75
N LYS A 75 8.19 13.46 -6.64
CA LYS A 75 9.60 13.41 -6.97
C LYS A 75 10.38 12.70 -5.85
N ALA A 76 11.41 11.96 -6.23
CA ALA A 76 12.29 11.32 -5.27
C ALA A 76 12.84 12.37 -4.28
N GLY A 77 12.83 12.01 -2.98
CA GLY A 77 13.28 12.92 -1.92
C GLY A 77 12.22 13.87 -1.39
N ARG A 78 11.02 13.88 -1.94
CA ARG A 78 9.92 14.75 -1.50
C ARG A 78 8.81 13.96 -0.85
N GLY A 79 8.31 14.48 0.27
CA GLY A 79 7.27 13.82 1.04
C GLY A 79 7.78 12.52 1.67
N VAL A 80 6.89 11.78 2.34
CA VAL A 80 7.28 10.55 3.05
C VAL A 80 7.69 9.46 2.06
N CYS A 81 6.86 9.22 1.03
CA CYS A 81 7.15 8.18 0.05
C CYS A 81 8.39 8.52 -0.80
N GLY A 82 8.52 9.78 -1.20
CA GLY A 82 9.68 10.24 -1.96
C GLY A 82 10.96 10.13 -1.15
N THR A 83 10.92 10.44 0.14
CA THR A 83 12.07 10.30 1.03
C THR A 83 12.45 8.84 1.21
N ALA A 84 11.47 7.95 1.38
CA ALA A 84 11.73 6.51 1.49
C ALA A 84 12.43 5.98 0.23
N LEU A 85 11.98 6.42 -0.94
CA LEU A 85 12.59 6.02 -2.20
C LEU A 85 14.05 6.51 -2.30
N ALA A 86 14.29 7.79 -2.02
CA ALA A 86 15.62 8.39 -2.12
C ALA A 86 16.61 7.75 -1.15
N GLU A 87 16.17 7.44 0.05
CA GLU A 87 17.00 6.83 1.08
C GLU A 87 16.99 5.30 1.01
N LYS A 88 16.15 4.73 0.16
CA LYS A 88 15.95 3.27 0.05
C LYS A 88 15.59 2.65 1.40
N LYS A 89 14.74 3.33 2.13
CA LYS A 89 14.22 2.90 3.43
C LYS A 89 12.72 2.78 3.36
N THR A 90 12.18 1.92 4.22
CA THR A 90 10.74 1.82 4.40
C THR A 90 10.31 2.74 5.53
N LEU A 91 9.42 3.68 5.21
CA LEU A 91 8.82 4.57 6.18
C LEU A 91 7.36 4.21 6.40
N ARG A 92 6.85 4.49 7.59
CA ARG A 92 5.45 4.24 7.92
C ARG A 92 4.71 5.55 8.18
N VAL A 93 3.49 5.60 7.64
CA VAL A 93 2.57 6.70 7.86
C VAL A 93 1.24 6.11 8.29
N ALA A 94 0.73 6.61 9.39
CA ALA A 94 -0.59 6.21 9.87
C ALA A 94 -1.62 7.28 9.53
#